data_59a3ff6b6bf0969ceeb587ca6a726893
#
_entry.id   59a3ff6b6bf0969ceeb587ca6a726893
#
_cell.length_a   1.000
_cell.length_b   1.000
_cell.length_c   1.000
_cell.angle_alpha   90.00
_cell.angle_beta   90.00
_cell.angle_gamma   90.00
#
_symmetry.space_group_name_H-M   'P 1'
#
loop_
_entity.id
_entity.type
_entity.pdbx_description
1 polymer ?
#
loop_
_entity_poly.entity_id
_entity_poly.type
_entity_poly.pdbx_seq_one_letter_code
_entity_poly.pdbx_strand_id
1 'polypeptide(L)'
;MGIRKPLWALTGVFLLLSITQTSRADLIDDVRTRLAQNSFTAADAELRDYKSRNGATPEYLEALSWMARGEAAAKQWDQATSYASETRTLCEAQLAKRKLDAEPHLPMALGAAYEVLAQAKAANGQQAEAIHLLRTALTRYGTTSIAPRLQKNLNVLALVGRPAPPIEETQFLGPKPPALTALKGSPVLLFFWAHWCGDCKAEVPVIARLRQEFGPKGLAVVGPTQLYGYAAQGADATPATERTYIESVRQKYYASLLDMPVPLSKQNFKTYGASTTPTLVLLNRS
;
A
#
# COMPACT_ATOMS: atom_id res chain seq x y z
N MET A 1 64.54 64.67 12.22
CA MET A 1 64.45 63.68 13.34
C MET A 1 63.00 63.20 13.39
N GLY A 2 62.70 62.05 12.75
CA GLY A 2 61.35 61.52 12.60
C GLY A 2 61.35 60.09 13.06
N ILE A 3 60.67 59.83 14.18
CA ILE A 3 60.56 58.54 14.84
C ILE A 3 59.43 57.75 14.16
N ARG A 4 59.78 56.66 13.48
CA ARG A 4 58.82 55.70 12.95
C ARG A 4 58.43 54.68 14.05
N LYS A 5 57.10 54.58 14.33
CA LYS A 5 56.53 53.54 15.20
C LYS A 5 56.21 52.29 14.34
N PRO A 6 56.45 51.05 14.81
CA PRO A 6 56.07 49.88 14.09
C PRO A 6 54.60 49.52 14.31
N LEU A 7 53.88 49.17 13.24
CA LEU A 7 52.55 48.59 13.27
C LEU A 7 52.68 47.08 13.60
N TRP A 8 52.05 46.67 14.65
CA TRP A 8 51.83 45.24 14.98
C TRP A 8 50.58 44.77 14.28
N ALA A 9 50.74 43.89 13.30
CA ALA A 9 49.66 43.20 12.62
C ALA A 9 49.18 42.01 13.53
N LEU A 10 48.01 42.14 14.11
CA LEU A 10 47.30 41.02 14.78
C LEU A 10 46.63 40.15 13.69
N THR A 11 47.25 39.04 13.34
CA THR A 11 46.62 37.96 12.53
C THR A 11 45.68 37.16 13.41
N GLY A 12 44.38 37.50 13.34
CA GLY A 12 43.32 36.69 13.94
C GLY A 12 43.09 35.42 13.12
N VAL A 13 43.44 34.29 13.68
CA VAL A 13 43.09 32.96 13.10
C VAL A 13 41.61 32.71 13.41
N PHE A 14 40.76 32.90 12.42
CA PHE A 14 39.36 32.44 12.49
C PHE A 14 39.32 30.95 12.30
N LEU A 15 39.16 30.19 13.38
CA LEU A 15 38.85 28.78 13.35
C LEU A 15 37.40 28.60 12.89
N LEU A 16 37.19 28.34 11.62
CA LEU A 16 35.89 27.92 11.06
C LEU A 16 35.57 26.51 11.61
N LEU A 17 34.80 26.43 12.68
CA LEU A 17 34.13 25.20 13.08
C LEU A 17 33.11 24.86 11.99
N SER A 18 33.48 24.01 11.06
CA SER A 18 32.55 23.35 10.16
C SER A 18 31.65 22.44 10.98
N ILE A 19 30.47 22.92 11.37
CA ILE A 19 29.39 22.08 11.88
C ILE A 19 28.94 21.24 10.68
N THR A 20 29.49 20.04 10.56
CA THR A 20 28.92 19.01 9.70
C THR A 20 27.54 18.70 10.26
N GLN A 21 26.50 19.31 9.71
CA GLN A 21 25.16 18.79 9.85
C GLN A 21 25.18 17.39 9.22
N THR A 22 25.39 16.39 10.05
CA THR A 22 25.01 15.03 9.67
C THR A 22 23.52 15.09 9.40
N SER A 23 23.16 15.00 8.11
CA SER A 23 21.78 14.70 7.69
C SER A 23 21.36 13.49 8.53
N ARG A 24 20.42 13.71 9.44
CA ARG A 24 19.85 12.64 10.25
C ARG A 24 19.10 11.80 9.23
N ALA A 25 19.70 10.68 8.82
CA ALA A 25 19.02 9.73 7.98
C ALA A 25 17.72 9.34 8.70
N ASP A 26 16.62 9.37 7.98
CA ASP A 26 15.30 9.01 8.51
C ASP A 26 15.34 7.49 8.81
N LEU A 27 15.18 7.09 10.06
CA LEU A 27 15.18 5.70 10.48
C LEU A 27 14.30 4.82 9.59
N ILE A 28 13.15 5.36 9.19
CA ILE A 28 12.18 4.63 8.37
C ILE A 28 12.78 4.34 7.00
N ASP A 29 13.41 5.32 6.36
CA ASP A 29 14.03 5.15 5.05
C ASP A 29 15.26 4.25 5.09
N ASP A 30 16.06 4.31 6.15
CA ASP A 30 17.20 3.42 6.35
C ASP A 30 16.75 1.96 6.49
N VAL A 31 15.76 1.69 7.35
CA VAL A 31 15.19 0.35 7.52
C VAL A 31 14.61 -0.16 6.19
N ARG A 32 13.82 0.65 5.48
CA ARG A 32 13.25 0.29 4.18
C ARG A 32 14.32 -0.04 3.14
N THR A 33 15.37 0.74 3.10
CA THR A 33 16.50 0.53 2.18
C THR A 33 17.20 -0.80 2.46
N ARG A 34 17.45 -1.13 3.74
CA ARG A 34 18.05 -2.41 4.12
C ARG A 34 17.13 -3.60 3.79
N LEU A 35 15.84 -3.46 4.01
CA LEU A 35 14.85 -4.49 3.64
C LEU A 35 14.82 -4.73 2.12
N ALA A 36 14.89 -3.67 1.32
CA ALA A 36 14.97 -3.78 -0.14
C ALA A 36 16.26 -4.51 -0.61
N GLN A 37 17.32 -4.48 0.21
CA GLN A 37 18.59 -5.20 -0.01
C GLN A 37 18.58 -6.60 0.64
N ASN A 38 17.47 -7.08 1.17
CA ASN A 38 17.35 -8.32 1.95
C ASN A 38 18.27 -8.37 3.21
N SER A 39 18.65 -7.22 3.74
CA SER A 39 19.56 -7.08 4.88
C SER A 39 18.80 -6.99 6.22
N PHE A 40 17.96 -7.96 6.53
CA PHE A 40 17.09 -7.97 7.72
C PHE A 40 17.86 -7.81 9.04
N THR A 41 18.96 -8.52 9.21
CA THR A 41 19.81 -8.43 10.42
C THR A 41 20.36 -7.02 10.63
N ALA A 42 20.75 -6.32 9.55
CA ALA A 42 21.26 -4.96 9.64
C ALA A 42 20.14 -3.97 9.98
N ALA A 43 18.94 -4.15 9.40
CA ALA A 43 17.77 -3.35 9.73
C ALA A 43 17.36 -3.49 11.20
N ASP A 44 17.38 -4.73 11.72
CA ASP A 44 17.06 -5.01 13.12
C ASP A 44 18.12 -4.42 14.10
N ALA A 45 19.40 -4.48 13.74
CA ALA A 45 20.46 -3.87 14.54
C ALA A 45 20.30 -2.34 14.65
N GLU A 46 19.91 -1.69 13.57
CA GLU A 46 19.64 -0.25 13.51
C GLU A 46 18.44 0.14 14.36
N LEU A 47 17.36 -0.64 14.30
CA LEU A 47 16.19 -0.46 15.17
C LEU A 47 16.55 -0.59 16.65
N ARG A 48 17.35 -1.58 17.03
CA ARG A 48 17.81 -1.75 18.42
C ARG A 48 18.65 -0.57 18.89
N ASP A 49 19.59 -0.11 18.06
CA ASP A 49 20.43 1.04 18.37
C ASP A 49 19.59 2.32 18.52
N TYR A 50 18.65 2.58 17.61
CA TYR A 50 17.74 3.71 17.72
C TYR A 50 16.90 3.65 19.01
N LYS A 51 16.28 2.48 19.29
CA LYS A 51 15.46 2.25 20.49
C LYS A 51 16.24 2.48 21.77
N SER A 52 17.52 2.07 21.81
CA SER A 52 18.38 2.27 22.99
C SER A 52 18.64 3.74 23.30
N ARG A 53 18.74 4.58 22.28
CA ARG A 53 19.01 6.02 22.40
C ARG A 53 17.77 6.88 22.56
N ASN A 54 16.69 6.53 21.89
CA ASN A 54 15.51 7.40 21.74
C ASN A 54 14.24 6.79 22.37
N GLY A 55 14.27 5.53 22.75
CA GLY A 55 13.09 4.79 23.21
C GLY A 55 12.15 4.40 22.06
N ALA A 56 10.95 3.94 22.42
CA ALA A 56 9.92 3.54 21.48
C ALA A 56 9.10 4.77 21.01
N THR A 57 9.72 5.62 20.20
CA THR A 57 9.06 6.77 19.58
C THR A 57 8.06 6.33 18.51
N PRO A 58 7.08 7.17 18.10
CA PRO A 58 6.21 6.85 16.96
C PRO A 58 6.96 6.52 15.67
N GLU A 59 8.04 7.23 15.36
CA GLU A 59 8.94 6.95 14.23
C GLU A 59 9.55 5.55 14.33
N TYR A 60 10.05 5.16 15.52
CA TYR A 60 10.54 3.80 15.76
C TYR A 60 9.45 2.75 15.50
N LEU A 61 8.21 3.01 15.93
CA LEU A 61 7.09 2.08 15.75
C LEU A 61 6.73 1.91 14.28
N GLU A 62 6.79 2.97 13.49
CA GLU A 62 6.62 2.86 12.04
C GLU A 62 7.75 2.06 11.41
N ALA A 63 9.01 2.34 11.75
CA ALA A 63 10.16 1.60 11.25
C ALA A 63 10.09 0.11 11.64
N LEU A 64 9.68 -0.21 12.88
CA LEU A 64 9.45 -1.59 13.34
C LEU A 64 8.34 -2.29 12.52
N SER A 65 7.28 -1.55 12.14
CA SER A 65 6.22 -2.08 11.27
C SER A 65 6.71 -2.44 9.87
N TRP A 66 7.77 -1.80 9.37
CA TRP A 66 8.40 -2.17 8.11
C TRP A 66 9.15 -3.50 8.21
N MET A 67 9.76 -3.84 9.36
CA MET A 67 10.30 -5.19 9.59
C MET A 67 9.21 -6.24 9.46
N ALA A 68 8.07 -6.04 10.13
CA ALA A 68 6.93 -6.96 10.02
C ALA A 68 6.47 -7.17 8.55
N ARG A 69 6.41 -6.09 7.76
CA ARG A 69 6.04 -6.15 6.34
C ARG A 69 7.11 -6.84 5.50
N GLY A 70 8.40 -6.57 5.75
CA GLY A 70 9.51 -7.20 5.05
C GLY A 70 9.52 -8.71 5.26
N GLU A 71 9.39 -9.16 6.50
CA GLU A 71 9.31 -10.57 6.84
C GLU A 71 8.07 -11.25 6.24
N ALA A 72 6.92 -10.57 6.23
CA ALA A 72 5.71 -11.07 5.57
C ALA A 72 5.89 -11.20 4.05
N ALA A 73 6.56 -10.26 3.40
CA ALA A 73 6.88 -10.33 1.98
C ALA A 73 7.84 -11.48 1.67
N ALA A 74 8.78 -11.78 2.58
CA ALA A 74 9.66 -12.94 2.52
C ALA A 74 8.96 -14.25 2.95
N LYS A 75 7.67 -14.20 3.32
CA LYS A 75 6.87 -15.34 3.84
C LYS A 75 7.42 -15.94 5.14
N GLN A 76 8.19 -15.19 5.89
CA GLN A 76 8.71 -15.55 7.21
C GLN A 76 7.66 -15.21 8.28
N TRP A 77 6.58 -15.99 8.34
CA TRP A 77 5.37 -15.64 9.08
C TRP A 77 5.57 -15.56 10.59
N ASP A 78 6.50 -16.33 11.17
CA ASP A 78 6.78 -16.28 12.60
C ASP A 78 7.47 -14.97 12.99
N GLN A 79 8.50 -14.55 12.22
CA GLN A 79 9.19 -13.28 12.40
C GLN A 79 8.24 -12.10 12.14
N ALA A 80 7.47 -12.18 11.05
CA ALA A 80 6.46 -11.16 10.73
C ALA A 80 5.46 -10.98 11.87
N THR A 81 4.97 -12.09 12.45
CA THR A 81 4.04 -12.08 13.59
C THR A 81 4.70 -11.47 14.83
N SER A 82 5.97 -11.80 15.11
CA SER A 82 6.71 -11.26 16.25
C SER A 82 6.81 -9.74 16.16
N TYR A 83 7.35 -9.21 15.05
CA TYR A 83 7.48 -7.76 14.84
C TYR A 83 6.13 -7.05 14.82
N ALA A 84 5.11 -7.62 14.17
CA ALA A 84 3.79 -7.02 14.14
C ALA A 84 3.10 -7.01 15.53
N SER A 85 3.30 -8.04 16.33
CA SER A 85 2.78 -8.11 17.69
C SER A 85 3.44 -7.10 18.62
N GLU A 86 4.78 -6.97 18.54
CA GLU A 86 5.52 -5.93 19.27
C GLU A 86 5.06 -4.54 18.86
N THR A 87 4.98 -4.28 17.55
CA THR A 87 4.50 -3.00 17.00
C THR A 87 3.11 -2.66 17.56
N ARG A 88 2.17 -3.58 17.49
CA ARG A 88 0.81 -3.37 18.01
C ARG A 88 0.83 -3.05 19.49
N THR A 89 1.53 -3.85 20.30
CA THR A 89 1.59 -3.67 21.77
C THR A 89 2.15 -2.31 22.13
N LEU A 90 3.24 -1.89 21.49
CA LEU A 90 3.85 -0.60 21.74
C LEU A 90 2.99 0.57 21.25
N CYS A 91 2.32 0.44 20.09
CA CYS A 91 1.35 1.43 19.63
C CYS A 91 0.19 1.58 20.63
N GLU A 92 -0.40 0.47 21.09
CA GLU A 92 -1.51 0.49 22.05
C GLU A 92 -1.08 1.12 23.38
N ALA A 93 0.15 0.94 23.84
CA ALA A 93 0.71 1.63 25.00
C ALA A 93 0.84 3.14 24.80
N GLN A 94 1.17 3.61 23.58
CA GLN A 94 1.19 5.03 23.24
C GLN A 94 -0.21 5.65 23.25
N LEU A 95 -1.24 4.89 22.88
CA LEU A 95 -2.63 5.37 22.85
C LEU A 95 -3.20 5.66 24.24
N ALA A 96 -2.59 5.18 25.31
CA ALA A 96 -2.92 5.60 26.67
C ALA A 96 -2.57 7.09 26.95
N LYS A 97 -1.67 7.67 26.14
CA LYS A 97 -1.13 9.03 26.33
C LYS A 97 -1.57 10.01 25.23
N ARG A 98 -2.01 9.52 24.08
CA ARG A 98 -2.38 10.35 22.91
C ARG A 98 -3.41 9.67 22.01
N LYS A 99 -4.12 10.47 21.20
CA LYS A 99 -5.01 9.93 20.15
C LYS A 99 -4.18 9.34 19.02
N LEU A 100 -4.73 8.33 18.34
CA LEU A 100 -4.05 7.66 17.22
C LEU A 100 -3.63 8.66 16.12
N ASP A 101 -4.54 9.52 15.71
CA ASP A 101 -4.35 10.46 14.61
C ASP A 101 -3.71 11.79 15.05
N ALA A 102 -3.09 11.84 16.26
CA ALA A 102 -2.42 13.04 16.74
C ALA A 102 -1.05 13.30 16.06
N GLU A 103 -0.52 12.29 15.36
CA GLU A 103 0.73 12.37 14.61
C GLU A 103 0.73 11.27 13.52
N PRO A 104 1.59 11.35 12.47
CA PRO A 104 1.45 10.50 11.28
C PRO A 104 1.94 9.06 11.45
N HIS A 105 2.91 8.78 12.33
CA HIS A 105 3.60 7.49 12.39
C HIS A 105 2.79 6.38 13.08
N LEU A 106 2.07 6.70 14.17
CA LEU A 106 1.27 5.70 14.90
C LEU A 106 0.17 5.04 14.04
N PRO A 107 -0.61 5.81 13.23
CA PRO A 107 -1.58 5.19 12.33
C PRO A 107 -0.91 4.25 11.32
N MET A 108 0.24 4.66 10.78
CA MET A 108 1.00 3.83 9.82
C MET A 108 1.47 2.53 10.47
N ALA A 109 2.06 2.62 11.67
CA ALA A 109 2.54 1.47 12.42
C ALA A 109 1.41 0.52 12.83
N LEU A 110 0.36 1.04 13.48
CA LEU A 110 -0.73 0.22 13.99
C LEU A 110 -1.54 -0.44 12.86
N GLY A 111 -1.82 0.31 11.80
CA GLY A 111 -2.51 -0.23 10.62
C GLY A 111 -1.71 -1.34 9.94
N ALA A 112 -0.38 -1.20 9.85
CA ALA A 112 0.51 -2.23 9.33
C ALA A 112 0.55 -3.47 10.22
N ALA A 113 0.62 -3.28 11.54
CA ALA A 113 0.64 -4.40 12.48
C ALA A 113 -0.62 -5.27 12.36
N TYR A 114 -1.81 -4.68 12.30
CA TYR A 114 -3.05 -5.42 12.10
C TYR A 114 -3.09 -6.13 10.73
N GLU A 115 -2.62 -5.47 9.67
CA GLU A 115 -2.55 -6.07 8.34
C GLU A 115 -1.66 -7.32 8.33
N VAL A 116 -0.42 -7.21 8.84
CA VAL A 116 0.52 -8.34 8.87
C VAL A 116 0.03 -9.47 9.76
N LEU A 117 -0.52 -9.18 10.95
CA LEU A 117 -1.08 -10.19 11.84
C LEU A 117 -2.24 -10.96 11.18
N ALA A 118 -3.10 -10.26 10.44
CA ALA A 118 -4.20 -10.89 9.73
C ALA A 118 -3.70 -11.76 8.56
N GLN A 119 -2.70 -11.29 7.81
CA GLN A 119 -2.08 -12.05 6.72
C GLN A 119 -1.37 -13.31 7.25
N ALA A 120 -0.60 -13.20 8.33
CA ALA A 120 0.09 -14.35 8.94
C ALA A 120 -0.92 -15.41 9.43
N LYS A 121 -2.00 -14.98 10.10
CA LYS A 121 -3.08 -15.90 10.51
C LYS A 121 -3.71 -16.60 9.31
N ALA A 122 -4.04 -15.87 8.25
CA ALA A 122 -4.62 -16.45 7.05
C ALA A 122 -3.67 -17.43 6.36
N ALA A 123 -2.37 -17.10 6.26
CA ALA A 123 -1.34 -17.96 5.69
C ALA A 123 -1.18 -19.27 6.48
N ASN A 124 -1.42 -19.24 7.79
CA ASN A 124 -1.39 -20.40 8.68
C ASN A 124 -2.75 -21.14 8.74
N GLY A 125 -3.69 -20.85 7.82
CA GLY A 125 -5.00 -21.51 7.77
C GLY A 125 -6.02 -21.00 8.79
N GLN A 126 -5.69 -19.98 9.59
CA GLN A 126 -6.52 -19.38 10.64
C GLN A 126 -7.34 -18.21 10.08
N GLN A 127 -8.07 -18.42 8.98
CA GLN A 127 -8.80 -17.34 8.31
C GLN A 127 -9.92 -16.75 9.19
N ALA A 128 -10.59 -17.57 9.97
CA ALA A 128 -11.65 -17.10 10.89
C ALA A 128 -11.09 -16.14 11.94
N GLU A 129 -9.94 -16.46 12.51
CA GLU A 129 -9.24 -15.64 13.50
C GLU A 129 -8.70 -14.35 12.88
N ALA A 130 -8.21 -14.40 11.64
CA ALA A 130 -7.78 -13.20 10.89
C ALA A 130 -8.96 -12.24 10.68
N ILE A 131 -10.12 -12.76 10.26
CA ILE A 131 -11.35 -11.99 10.10
C ILE A 131 -11.83 -11.42 11.44
N HIS A 132 -11.79 -12.22 12.50
CA HIS A 132 -12.17 -11.77 13.86
C HIS A 132 -11.26 -10.64 14.35
N LEU A 133 -9.94 -10.79 14.18
CA LEU A 133 -8.96 -9.76 14.53
C LEU A 133 -9.28 -8.41 13.86
N LEU A 134 -9.53 -8.42 12.55
CA LEU A 134 -9.81 -7.19 11.79
C LEU A 134 -11.19 -6.59 12.16
N ARG A 135 -12.21 -7.39 12.42
CA ARG A 135 -13.52 -6.91 12.89
C ARG A 135 -13.41 -6.25 14.25
N THR A 136 -12.69 -6.87 15.19
CA THR A 136 -12.43 -6.30 16.52
C THR A 136 -11.65 -4.98 16.41
N ALA A 137 -10.64 -4.93 15.55
CA ALA A 137 -9.89 -3.70 15.28
C ALA A 137 -10.79 -2.60 14.68
N LEU A 138 -11.68 -2.94 13.76
CA LEU A 138 -12.65 -2.00 13.18
C LEU A 138 -13.65 -1.47 14.22
N THR A 139 -14.10 -2.30 15.14
CA THR A 139 -14.95 -1.82 16.26
C THR A 139 -14.23 -0.77 17.10
N ARG A 140 -12.92 -0.95 17.34
CA ARG A 140 -12.12 -0.04 18.17
C ARG A 140 -11.65 1.20 17.42
N TYR A 141 -11.29 1.08 16.14
CA TYR A 141 -10.64 2.12 15.35
C TYR A 141 -11.45 2.59 14.13
N GLY A 142 -12.73 2.25 14.06
CA GLY A 142 -13.59 2.53 12.90
C GLY A 142 -13.81 4.01 12.56
N THR A 143 -13.50 4.92 13.49
CA THR A 143 -13.57 6.37 13.30
C THR A 143 -12.20 7.03 13.10
N THR A 144 -11.13 6.25 12.97
CA THR A 144 -9.75 6.74 12.82
C THR A 144 -9.25 6.55 11.39
N SER A 145 -8.10 7.14 11.09
CA SER A 145 -7.46 7.10 9.77
C SER A 145 -7.10 5.68 9.29
N ILE A 146 -6.95 4.70 10.20
CA ILE A 146 -6.64 3.31 9.82
C ILE A 146 -7.87 2.49 9.42
N ALA A 147 -9.10 2.97 9.67
CA ALA A 147 -10.32 2.24 9.37
C ALA A 147 -10.42 1.76 7.91
N PRO A 148 -10.10 2.58 6.89
CA PRO A 148 -10.12 2.14 5.50
C PRO A 148 -9.14 0.98 5.22
N ARG A 149 -7.96 0.99 5.86
CA ARG A 149 -6.97 -0.09 5.73
C ARG A 149 -7.43 -1.38 6.37
N LEU A 150 -8.02 -1.32 7.57
CA LEU A 150 -8.60 -2.47 8.25
C LEU A 150 -9.75 -3.06 7.44
N GLN A 151 -10.66 -2.21 6.96
CA GLN A 151 -11.81 -2.64 6.15
C GLN A 151 -11.35 -3.31 4.84
N LYS A 152 -10.34 -2.76 4.17
CA LYS A 152 -9.74 -3.36 2.99
C LYS A 152 -9.25 -4.79 3.26
N ASN A 153 -8.42 -4.95 4.30
CA ASN A 153 -7.86 -6.26 4.63
C ASN A 153 -8.96 -7.26 5.06
N LEU A 154 -9.98 -6.77 5.77
CA LEU A 154 -11.17 -7.58 6.09
C LEU A 154 -11.89 -8.05 4.82
N ASN A 155 -12.12 -7.16 3.85
CA ASN A 155 -12.80 -7.51 2.60
C ASN A 155 -12.02 -8.55 1.81
N VAL A 156 -10.71 -8.38 1.66
CA VAL A 156 -9.83 -9.37 0.98
C VAL A 156 -9.98 -10.76 1.58
N LEU A 157 -9.97 -10.88 2.91
CA LEU A 157 -10.06 -12.16 3.58
C LEU A 157 -11.50 -12.72 3.63
N ALA A 158 -12.49 -11.85 3.83
CA ALA A 158 -13.88 -12.27 4.01
C ALA A 158 -14.57 -12.70 2.71
N LEU A 159 -14.07 -12.27 1.54
CA LEU A 159 -14.66 -12.59 0.24
C LEU A 159 -14.23 -13.96 -0.30
N VAL A 160 -13.09 -14.49 0.13
CA VAL A 160 -12.60 -15.79 -0.35
C VAL A 160 -13.60 -16.90 0.02
N GLY A 161 -14.04 -17.68 -0.97
CA GLY A 161 -15.02 -18.75 -0.79
C GLY A 161 -16.47 -18.27 -0.52
N ARG A 162 -16.76 -16.99 -0.75
CA ARG A 162 -18.10 -16.41 -0.64
C ARG A 162 -18.64 -15.99 -2.00
N PRO A 163 -19.96 -15.86 -2.17
CA PRO A 163 -20.52 -15.25 -3.38
C PRO A 163 -19.91 -13.89 -3.65
N ALA A 164 -19.51 -13.65 -4.90
CA ALA A 164 -18.93 -12.38 -5.31
C ALA A 164 -19.93 -11.22 -5.14
N PRO A 165 -19.53 -10.11 -4.51
CA PRO A 165 -20.38 -8.91 -4.48
C PRO A 165 -20.66 -8.39 -5.89
N PRO A 166 -21.79 -7.71 -6.13
CA PRO A 166 -22.06 -7.08 -7.40
C PRO A 166 -21.01 -5.99 -7.72
N ILE A 167 -20.77 -5.76 -9.01
CA ILE A 167 -19.97 -4.64 -9.51
C ILE A 167 -20.90 -3.51 -9.91
N GLU A 168 -20.59 -2.28 -9.51
CA GLU A 168 -21.20 -1.09 -10.06
C GLU A 168 -20.72 -0.91 -11.50
N GLU A 169 -21.66 -0.86 -12.44
CA GLU A 169 -21.45 -0.87 -13.88
C GLU A 169 -22.13 0.30 -14.62
N THR A 170 -22.70 1.25 -13.86
CA THR A 170 -23.45 2.38 -14.43
C THR A 170 -22.56 3.34 -15.24
N GLN A 171 -21.30 3.48 -14.82
CA GLN A 171 -20.28 4.21 -15.56
C GLN A 171 -19.21 3.24 -16.04
N PHE A 172 -18.83 3.33 -17.30
CA PHE A 172 -17.85 2.42 -17.90
C PHE A 172 -17.12 3.05 -19.08
N LEU A 173 -16.02 2.43 -19.48
CA LEU A 173 -15.30 2.64 -20.73
C LEU A 173 -15.31 1.33 -21.54
N GLY A 174 -15.18 1.45 -22.85
CA GLY A 174 -15.27 0.30 -23.74
C GLY A 174 -16.67 -0.31 -23.81
N PRO A 175 -16.81 -1.61 -24.03
CA PRO A 175 -18.10 -2.30 -24.04
C PRO A 175 -18.82 -2.18 -22.70
N LYS A 176 -20.16 -2.20 -22.74
CA LYS A 176 -20.97 -2.21 -21.52
C LYS A 176 -20.61 -3.45 -20.67
N PRO A 177 -20.24 -3.28 -19.39
CA PRO A 177 -19.99 -4.41 -18.51
C PRO A 177 -21.26 -5.25 -18.33
N PRO A 178 -21.15 -6.58 -18.38
CA PRO A 178 -22.25 -7.45 -17.97
C PRO A 178 -22.36 -7.45 -16.44
N ALA A 179 -23.57 -7.55 -15.92
CA ALA A 179 -23.74 -7.84 -14.50
C ALA A 179 -23.11 -9.19 -14.16
N LEU A 180 -22.42 -9.30 -12.99
CA LEU A 180 -21.79 -10.56 -12.61
C LEU A 180 -22.78 -11.74 -12.56
N THR A 181 -24.04 -11.47 -12.24
CA THR A 181 -25.11 -12.46 -12.28
C THR A 181 -25.36 -13.03 -13.68
N ALA A 182 -25.12 -12.25 -14.73
CA ALA A 182 -25.23 -12.72 -16.12
C ALA A 182 -24.03 -13.58 -16.57
N LEU A 183 -22.94 -13.54 -15.81
CA LEU A 183 -21.74 -14.37 -16.04
C LEU A 183 -21.72 -15.66 -15.17
N LYS A 184 -22.80 -15.92 -14.44
CA LYS A 184 -22.92 -17.11 -13.62
C LYS A 184 -22.73 -18.38 -14.46
N GLY A 185 -21.92 -19.31 -13.96
CA GLY A 185 -21.50 -20.52 -14.71
C GLY A 185 -20.22 -20.33 -15.51
N SER A 186 -19.67 -19.12 -15.57
CA SER A 186 -18.39 -18.83 -16.22
C SER A 186 -17.39 -18.31 -15.19
N PRO A 187 -16.10 -18.66 -15.28
CA PRO A 187 -15.09 -18.03 -14.46
C PRO A 187 -14.93 -16.55 -14.92
N VAL A 188 -14.71 -15.66 -13.94
CA VAL A 188 -14.50 -14.23 -14.24
C VAL A 188 -13.19 -13.78 -13.62
N LEU A 189 -12.31 -13.17 -14.41
CA LEU A 189 -11.13 -12.48 -13.92
C LEU A 189 -11.45 -10.99 -13.82
N LEU A 190 -11.45 -10.45 -12.60
CA LEU A 190 -11.49 -9.02 -12.34
C LEU A 190 -10.07 -8.50 -12.26
N PHE A 191 -9.71 -7.62 -13.18
CA PHE A 191 -8.41 -6.96 -13.25
C PHE A 191 -8.55 -5.50 -12.83
N PHE A 192 -8.35 -5.20 -11.54
CA PHE A 192 -8.38 -3.83 -11.02
C PHE A 192 -7.11 -3.10 -11.41
N TRP A 193 -7.23 -1.98 -12.10
CA TRP A 193 -6.10 -1.23 -12.65
C TRP A 193 -6.27 0.29 -12.47
N ALA A 194 -5.18 1.04 -12.71
CA ALA A 194 -5.17 2.49 -12.69
C ALA A 194 -4.42 3.06 -13.91
N HIS A 195 -4.83 4.22 -14.38
CA HIS A 195 -4.21 4.86 -15.55
C HIS A 195 -2.71 5.19 -15.35
N TRP A 196 -2.30 5.47 -14.12
CA TRP A 196 -0.92 5.77 -13.73
C TRP A 196 -0.07 4.53 -13.42
N CYS A 197 -0.68 3.36 -13.25
CA CYS A 197 -0.03 2.14 -12.77
C CYS A 197 0.87 1.51 -13.86
N GLY A 198 2.19 1.54 -13.64
CA GLY A 198 3.18 0.92 -14.53
C GLY A 198 3.05 -0.59 -14.57
N ASP A 199 2.94 -1.23 -13.42
CA ASP A 199 2.80 -2.69 -13.29
C ASP A 199 1.52 -3.20 -13.94
N CYS A 200 0.43 -2.41 -13.87
CA CYS A 200 -0.80 -2.77 -14.59
C CYS A 200 -0.60 -2.84 -16.11
N LYS A 201 0.18 -1.91 -16.66
CA LYS A 201 0.52 -1.91 -18.09
C LYS A 201 1.42 -3.10 -18.46
N ALA A 202 2.33 -3.49 -17.56
CA ALA A 202 3.17 -4.67 -17.73
C ALA A 202 2.37 -5.99 -17.70
N GLU A 203 1.25 -6.03 -16.96
CA GLU A 203 0.36 -7.20 -16.88
C GLU A 203 -0.52 -7.39 -18.12
N VAL A 204 -0.72 -6.36 -18.96
CA VAL A 204 -1.61 -6.44 -20.14
C VAL A 204 -1.32 -7.64 -21.06
N PRO A 205 -0.07 -7.94 -21.42
CA PRO A 205 0.22 -9.12 -22.27
C PRO A 205 -0.16 -10.43 -21.60
N VAL A 206 -0.02 -10.54 -20.27
CA VAL A 206 -0.38 -11.74 -19.50
C VAL A 206 -1.90 -11.92 -19.50
N ILE A 207 -2.66 -10.84 -19.21
CA ILE A 207 -4.13 -10.87 -19.22
C ILE A 207 -4.66 -11.18 -20.63
N ALA A 208 -4.06 -10.59 -21.67
CA ALA A 208 -4.44 -10.86 -23.05
C ALA A 208 -4.23 -12.34 -23.43
N ARG A 209 -3.08 -12.93 -23.03
CA ARG A 209 -2.80 -14.36 -23.23
C ARG A 209 -3.80 -15.26 -22.49
N LEU A 210 -4.09 -14.96 -21.22
CA LEU A 210 -5.08 -15.71 -20.43
C LEU A 210 -6.45 -15.67 -21.12
N ARG A 211 -6.83 -14.51 -21.62
CA ARG A 211 -8.10 -14.34 -22.35
C ARG A 211 -8.12 -15.11 -23.66
N GLN A 212 -7.04 -15.10 -24.42
CA GLN A 212 -6.90 -15.85 -25.65
C GLN A 212 -7.01 -17.37 -25.41
N GLU A 213 -6.35 -17.87 -24.37
CA GLU A 213 -6.30 -19.31 -24.04
C GLU A 213 -7.60 -19.81 -23.41
N PHE A 214 -8.18 -19.04 -22.47
CA PHE A 214 -9.30 -19.48 -21.65
C PHE A 214 -10.64 -18.81 -22.04
N GLY A 215 -10.65 -17.76 -22.85
CA GLY A 215 -11.88 -17.16 -23.37
C GLY A 215 -12.76 -18.18 -24.10
N PRO A 216 -12.24 -19.00 -25.03
CA PRO A 216 -13.00 -20.09 -25.65
C PRO A 216 -13.54 -21.14 -24.67
N LYS A 217 -12.95 -21.23 -23.47
CA LYS A 217 -13.37 -22.10 -22.36
C LYS A 217 -14.33 -21.40 -21.38
N GLY A 218 -14.76 -20.16 -21.71
CA GLY A 218 -15.75 -19.38 -20.97
C GLY A 218 -15.18 -18.36 -19.99
N LEU A 219 -13.86 -18.11 -19.95
CA LEU A 219 -13.30 -17.05 -19.09
C LEU A 219 -13.76 -15.67 -19.58
N ALA A 220 -14.46 -14.94 -18.73
CA ALA A 220 -14.71 -13.52 -18.91
C ALA A 220 -13.64 -12.67 -18.20
N VAL A 221 -13.22 -11.57 -18.80
CA VAL A 221 -12.30 -10.62 -18.19
C VAL A 221 -12.98 -9.26 -18.09
N VAL A 222 -12.99 -8.68 -16.90
CA VAL A 222 -13.54 -7.36 -16.61
C VAL A 222 -12.47 -6.53 -15.92
N GLY A 223 -12.25 -5.30 -16.37
CA GLY A 223 -11.17 -4.42 -15.90
C GLY A 223 -11.65 -3.23 -15.09
N PRO A 224 -12.10 -3.38 -13.84
CA PRO A 224 -12.53 -2.24 -13.04
C PRO A 224 -11.43 -1.20 -12.86
N THR A 225 -11.77 0.08 -13.03
CA THR A 225 -10.91 1.21 -12.64
C THR A 225 -11.75 2.27 -11.92
N GLN A 226 -11.14 3.38 -11.53
CA GLN A 226 -11.82 4.49 -10.85
C GLN A 226 -11.21 5.82 -11.27
N LEU A 227 -11.89 6.92 -10.93
CA LEU A 227 -11.33 8.26 -10.99
C LEU A 227 -10.48 8.52 -9.74
N TYR A 228 -9.31 9.10 -9.94
CA TYR A 228 -8.32 9.43 -8.91
C TYR A 228 -8.22 10.94 -8.65
N GLY A 229 -8.85 11.78 -9.51
CA GLY A 229 -8.83 13.23 -9.43
C GLY A 229 -7.71 13.89 -10.23
N TYR A 230 -6.91 13.13 -10.98
CA TYR A 230 -5.78 13.66 -11.75
C TYR A 230 -5.56 12.90 -13.08
N ALA A 231 -4.81 13.52 -13.99
CA ALA A 231 -4.45 13.00 -15.29
C ALA A 231 -2.93 12.86 -15.46
N ALA A 232 -2.41 13.19 -16.64
CA ALA A 232 -0.98 13.09 -16.96
C ALA A 232 -0.12 13.85 -15.95
N GLN A 233 1.01 13.24 -15.54
CA GLN A 233 2.00 13.85 -14.63
C GLN A 233 1.43 14.31 -13.28
N GLY A 234 0.29 13.76 -12.85
CA GLY A 234 -0.33 14.12 -11.59
C GLY A 234 -1.10 15.44 -11.62
N ALA A 235 -1.35 16.03 -12.80
CA ALA A 235 -2.13 17.25 -12.93
C ALA A 235 -3.59 17.01 -12.51
N ASP A 236 -4.11 17.86 -11.63
CA ASP A 236 -5.51 17.83 -11.22
C ASP A 236 -6.45 17.81 -12.43
N ALA A 237 -7.47 16.99 -12.38
CA ALA A 237 -8.40 16.82 -13.48
C ALA A 237 -9.86 16.73 -13.02
N THR A 238 -10.74 17.34 -13.80
CA THR A 238 -12.18 17.12 -13.63
C THR A 238 -12.53 15.68 -13.98
N PRO A 239 -13.64 15.13 -13.49
CA PRO A 239 -14.09 13.78 -13.84
C PRO A 239 -14.15 13.52 -15.36
N ALA A 240 -14.60 14.52 -16.15
CA ALA A 240 -14.68 14.40 -17.60
C ALA A 240 -13.29 14.35 -18.26
N THR A 241 -12.38 15.22 -17.83
CA THR A 241 -11.00 15.27 -18.32
C THR A 241 -10.24 13.99 -17.97
N GLU A 242 -10.36 13.52 -16.74
CA GLU A 242 -9.71 12.28 -16.30
C GLU A 242 -10.26 11.06 -17.05
N ARG A 243 -11.60 10.99 -17.26
CA ARG A 243 -12.21 9.93 -18.05
C ARG A 243 -11.63 9.85 -19.47
N THR A 244 -11.47 11.00 -20.13
CA THR A 244 -10.85 11.09 -21.46
C THR A 244 -9.41 10.63 -21.42
N TYR A 245 -8.67 11.00 -20.37
CA TYR A 245 -7.28 10.56 -20.18
C TYR A 245 -7.19 9.04 -19.94
N ILE A 246 -8.05 8.48 -19.09
CA ILE A 246 -8.11 7.02 -18.86
C ILE A 246 -8.38 6.29 -20.19
N GLU A 247 -9.29 6.80 -21.03
CA GLU A 247 -9.54 6.22 -22.34
C GLU A 247 -8.32 6.30 -23.26
N SER A 248 -7.58 7.40 -23.26
CA SER A 248 -6.33 7.51 -24.05
C SER A 248 -5.26 6.52 -23.58
N VAL A 249 -5.13 6.29 -22.25
CA VAL A 249 -4.24 5.27 -21.67
C VAL A 249 -4.69 3.87 -22.08
N ARG A 250 -6.01 3.62 -22.10
CA ARG A 250 -6.59 2.35 -22.55
C ARG A 250 -6.24 2.06 -24.01
N GLN A 251 -6.45 3.04 -24.88
CA GLN A 251 -6.11 2.92 -26.31
C GLN A 251 -4.61 2.65 -26.53
N LYS A 252 -3.77 3.33 -25.78
CA LYS A 252 -2.31 3.25 -25.97
C LYS A 252 -1.70 1.98 -25.38
N TYR A 253 -2.08 1.59 -24.18
CA TYR A 253 -1.39 0.51 -23.43
C TYR A 253 -2.20 -0.77 -23.32
N TYR A 254 -3.52 -0.72 -23.52
CA TYR A 254 -4.42 -1.87 -23.41
C TYR A 254 -5.03 -2.25 -24.77
N ALA A 255 -4.31 -1.97 -25.87
CA ALA A 255 -4.80 -2.21 -27.23
C ALA A 255 -5.27 -3.65 -27.49
N SER A 256 -4.61 -4.64 -26.87
CA SER A 256 -4.99 -6.07 -26.94
C SER A 256 -6.21 -6.43 -26.07
N LEU A 257 -6.73 -5.48 -25.30
CA LEU A 257 -7.85 -5.65 -24.37
C LEU A 257 -8.94 -4.58 -24.57
N LEU A 258 -9.04 -3.96 -25.76
CA LEU A 258 -10.00 -2.88 -26.01
C LEU A 258 -11.47 -3.33 -25.91
N ASP A 259 -11.74 -4.60 -26.08
CA ASP A 259 -13.04 -5.22 -25.87
C ASP A 259 -13.28 -5.73 -24.45
N MET A 260 -12.33 -5.50 -23.51
CA MET A 260 -12.54 -5.72 -22.08
C MET A 260 -13.47 -4.62 -21.53
N PRO A 261 -14.60 -4.98 -20.90
CA PRO A 261 -15.45 -4.04 -20.20
C PRO A 261 -14.70 -3.39 -19.02
N VAL A 262 -14.83 -2.08 -18.87
CA VAL A 262 -14.12 -1.30 -17.84
C VAL A 262 -15.10 -0.53 -16.97
N PRO A 263 -15.69 -1.15 -15.93
CA PRO A 263 -16.50 -0.42 -14.95
C PRO A 263 -15.67 0.65 -14.25
N LEU A 264 -16.26 1.86 -14.10
CA LEU A 264 -15.62 3.03 -13.54
C LEU A 264 -16.26 3.38 -12.19
N SER A 265 -15.76 2.81 -11.09
CA SER A 265 -16.33 3.02 -9.75
C SER A 265 -15.32 2.83 -8.64
N LYS A 266 -15.23 3.84 -7.76
CA LYS A 266 -14.47 3.76 -6.49
C LYS A 266 -15.07 2.72 -5.54
N GLN A 267 -16.38 2.49 -5.61
CA GLN A 267 -17.04 1.50 -4.74
C GLN A 267 -16.58 0.08 -5.07
N ASN A 268 -16.33 -0.25 -6.33
CA ASN A 268 -15.81 -1.56 -6.72
C ASN A 268 -14.46 -1.86 -6.03
N PHE A 269 -13.56 -0.87 -5.99
CA PHE A 269 -12.29 -1.01 -5.28
C PHE A 269 -12.47 -1.24 -3.78
N LYS A 270 -13.39 -0.50 -3.14
CA LYS A 270 -13.69 -0.68 -1.71
C LYS A 270 -14.28 -2.05 -1.43
N THR A 271 -15.27 -2.47 -2.22
CA THR A 271 -15.98 -3.73 -2.03
C THR A 271 -15.07 -4.93 -2.16
N TYR A 272 -14.16 -4.92 -3.15
CA TYR A 272 -13.22 -6.01 -3.37
C TYR A 272 -11.91 -5.88 -2.60
N GLY A 273 -11.72 -4.79 -1.86
CA GLY A 273 -10.48 -4.54 -1.12
C GLY A 273 -9.27 -4.25 -2.01
N ALA A 274 -9.49 -3.83 -3.26
CA ALA A 274 -8.45 -3.51 -4.23
C ALA A 274 -7.79 -2.16 -3.91
N SER A 275 -6.93 -2.12 -2.91
CA SER A 275 -6.26 -0.88 -2.45
C SER A 275 -4.92 -0.62 -3.14
N THR A 276 -4.40 -1.61 -3.84
CA THR A 276 -3.20 -1.54 -4.69
C THR A 276 -3.56 -1.97 -6.09
N THR A 277 -2.81 -1.51 -7.07
CA THR A 277 -2.98 -1.93 -8.46
C THR A 277 -1.64 -2.43 -9.01
N PRO A 278 -1.65 -3.50 -9.80
CA PRO A 278 -2.81 -4.33 -10.14
C PRO A 278 -3.32 -5.17 -8.96
N THR A 279 -4.64 -5.40 -8.89
CA THR A 279 -5.25 -6.43 -8.05
C THR A 279 -6.04 -7.37 -8.95
N LEU A 280 -5.81 -8.66 -8.82
CA LEU A 280 -6.51 -9.69 -9.57
C LEU A 280 -7.45 -10.46 -8.66
N VAL A 281 -8.71 -10.63 -9.06
CA VAL A 281 -9.69 -11.44 -8.35
C VAL A 281 -10.28 -12.45 -9.33
N LEU A 282 -10.10 -13.72 -9.04
CA LEU A 282 -10.69 -14.81 -9.83
C LEU A 282 -11.99 -15.26 -9.15
N LEU A 283 -13.09 -15.12 -9.87
CA LEU A 283 -14.38 -15.66 -9.48
C LEU A 283 -14.56 -17.02 -10.15
N ASN A 284 -14.94 -18.01 -9.38
CA ASN A 284 -15.23 -19.34 -9.90
C ASN A 284 -16.61 -19.38 -10.61
N ARG A 285 -17.04 -20.53 -11.07
CA ARG A 285 -18.30 -20.74 -11.81
C ARG A 285 -19.56 -20.82 -10.92
N SER A 286 -19.37 -20.85 -9.59
CA SER A 286 -20.50 -21.03 -8.64
C SER A 286 -21.14 -19.72 -8.23
#